data_db546c50f27a668ad8d4ce537d2f797e
#
_entry.id   db546c50f27a668ad8d4ce537d2f797e
#
_cell.length_a   1.000
_cell.length_b   1.000
_cell.length_c   1.000
_cell.angle_alpha   90.00
_cell.angle_beta   90.00
_cell.angle_gamma   90.00
#
_symmetry.space_group_name_H-M   'P 1'
#
loop_
_entity.id
_entity.type
_entity.pdbx_description
1 polymer ?
#
loop_
_entity_poly.entity_id
_entity_poly.type
_entity_poly.pdbx_seq_one_letter_code
_entity_poly.pdbx_strand_id
1 'polypeptide(L)'
;MDQIKIAVIGLGYVGLPLARLFSTKYKTVGFDMSQPRVDALMAGHDATFEVSDELLQDAIQNHGFICTTKLEDIKDCNFYVVAVPTPVDVNNRPDLKPLWGASETVGKVISRGDIVVYESTVYPGVTEEECLPVVEKVSGLKFNVDFFAGYSPERINPGDKEHTVEKIKKVTSGSTLEVADIVDGVYNSILVNGTHKAPSIKVAEASKIIENSQRDVNIAFMNELAKIFNAMGIDTNDVIEAASSKWNFIKLKPGLVGGHCISVDPYYLIQKAQVYGVLPRIMSAARRLNDGMGDYVANQVIKLMNKKGVLVKDAKILLLGITFKENCPDIRNTKIVDIYSTLSEYTENIAVYDPWANAAKVNHEYGIALTDCSLEELRGQFGAVVLGVAHDAFKKEDIRSFLKNENGVIYDVKGMLDREVIDGRL
;
A
#
# COMPACT_ATOMS: atom_id res chain seq x y z
N MET A 1 -29.57 -9.76 -18.75
CA MET A 1 -28.97 -8.44 -18.99
C MET A 1 -28.55 -8.39 -20.45
N ASP A 2 -29.14 -7.47 -21.22
CA ASP A 2 -28.61 -7.13 -22.51
C ASP A 2 -27.19 -6.62 -22.31
N GLN A 3 -26.29 -6.98 -23.12
CA GLN A 3 -24.85 -6.74 -23.12
C GLN A 3 -24.29 -5.83 -22.00
N ILE A 4 -23.47 -6.39 -21.08
CA ILE A 4 -22.81 -5.63 -19.98
C ILE A 4 -21.86 -4.59 -20.58
N LYS A 5 -22.00 -3.33 -20.13
CA LYS A 5 -21.12 -2.20 -20.44
C LYS A 5 -20.56 -1.67 -19.14
N ILE A 6 -19.25 -1.57 -19.03
CA ILE A 6 -18.57 -1.28 -17.77
C ILE A 6 -18.05 0.15 -17.75
N ALA A 7 -18.30 0.87 -16.66
CA ALA A 7 -17.62 2.10 -16.32
C ALA A 7 -16.72 1.87 -15.10
N VAL A 8 -15.43 2.20 -15.19
CA VAL A 8 -14.51 2.13 -14.05
C VAL A 8 -14.22 3.55 -13.56
N ILE A 9 -14.60 3.84 -12.32
CA ILE A 9 -14.47 5.14 -11.66
C ILE A 9 -13.19 5.18 -10.82
N GLY A 10 -12.23 6.01 -11.21
CA GLY A 10 -10.88 6.06 -10.65
C GLY A 10 -9.90 5.18 -11.43
N LEU A 11 -8.94 5.81 -12.09
CA LEU A 11 -7.95 5.15 -12.96
C LEU A 11 -6.55 5.17 -12.34
N GLY A 12 -6.47 4.88 -11.05
CA GLY A 12 -5.22 4.71 -10.30
C GLY A 12 -4.64 3.30 -10.40
N TYR A 13 -3.87 2.92 -9.36
CA TYR A 13 -3.20 1.60 -9.23
C TYR A 13 -4.14 0.38 -9.33
N VAL A 14 -5.40 0.55 -8.99
CA VAL A 14 -6.41 -0.53 -8.98
C VAL A 14 -7.30 -0.45 -10.22
N GLY A 15 -7.85 0.72 -10.47
CA GLY A 15 -8.90 0.86 -11.50
C GLY A 15 -8.37 0.73 -12.92
N LEU A 16 -7.17 1.25 -13.23
CA LEU A 16 -6.63 1.15 -14.59
C LEU A 16 -6.32 -0.29 -15.00
N PRO A 17 -5.61 -1.12 -14.21
CA PRO A 17 -5.39 -2.53 -14.55
C PRO A 17 -6.70 -3.31 -14.76
N LEU A 18 -7.71 -3.07 -13.91
CA LEU A 18 -9.02 -3.70 -14.05
C LEU A 18 -9.76 -3.22 -15.30
N ALA A 19 -9.77 -1.91 -15.57
CA ALA A 19 -10.42 -1.35 -16.77
C ALA A 19 -9.81 -1.92 -18.04
N ARG A 20 -8.48 -2.03 -18.11
CA ARG A 20 -7.77 -2.67 -19.22
C ARG A 20 -8.18 -4.13 -19.38
N LEU A 21 -8.28 -4.88 -18.29
CA LEU A 21 -8.71 -6.28 -18.34
C LEU A 21 -10.16 -6.41 -18.80
N PHE A 22 -11.07 -5.64 -18.22
CA PHE A 22 -12.47 -5.65 -18.63
C PHE A 22 -12.63 -5.31 -20.11
N SER A 23 -11.84 -4.38 -20.65
CA SER A 23 -11.92 -3.99 -22.08
C SER A 23 -11.67 -5.15 -23.03
N THR A 24 -10.95 -6.19 -22.60
CA THR A 24 -10.71 -7.39 -23.43
C THR A 24 -11.96 -8.24 -23.66
N LYS A 25 -13.02 -8.03 -22.84
CA LYS A 25 -14.26 -8.83 -22.89
C LYS A 25 -15.53 -8.00 -23.00
N TYR A 26 -15.50 -6.76 -22.51
CA TYR A 26 -16.68 -5.89 -22.40
C TYR A 26 -16.36 -4.51 -22.96
N LYS A 27 -17.40 -3.81 -23.47
CA LYS A 27 -17.27 -2.39 -23.74
C LYS A 27 -16.98 -1.67 -22.42
N THR A 28 -15.80 -1.07 -22.29
CA THR A 28 -15.32 -0.50 -21.05
C THR A 28 -14.92 0.95 -21.24
N VAL A 29 -15.36 1.82 -20.33
CA VAL A 29 -14.99 3.23 -20.23
C VAL A 29 -14.33 3.47 -18.87
N GLY A 30 -13.15 4.05 -18.88
CA GLY A 30 -12.49 4.54 -17.68
C GLY A 30 -12.86 6.00 -17.41
N PHE A 31 -13.30 6.29 -16.21
CA PHE A 31 -13.59 7.65 -15.75
C PHE A 31 -12.62 8.09 -14.65
N ASP A 32 -12.02 9.24 -14.82
CA ASP A 32 -11.18 9.87 -13.78
C ASP A 32 -11.47 11.38 -13.74
N MET A 33 -11.42 11.97 -12.56
CA MET A 33 -11.65 13.42 -12.39
C MET A 33 -10.44 14.26 -12.87
N SER A 34 -9.26 13.67 -12.99
CA SER A 34 -8.02 14.32 -13.38
C SER A 34 -7.87 14.35 -14.90
N GLN A 35 -8.08 15.50 -15.53
CA GLN A 35 -7.85 15.65 -16.96
C GLN A 35 -6.40 15.30 -17.37
N PRO A 36 -5.33 15.73 -16.63
CA PRO A 36 -3.97 15.32 -16.97
C PRO A 36 -3.77 13.79 -16.92
N ARG A 37 -4.46 13.09 -16.01
CA ARG A 37 -4.42 11.63 -15.94
C ARG A 37 -5.05 11.01 -17.20
N VAL A 38 -6.24 11.46 -17.55
CA VAL A 38 -6.96 11.00 -18.75
C VAL A 38 -6.15 11.26 -20.02
N ASP A 39 -5.57 12.45 -20.17
CA ASP A 39 -4.75 12.80 -21.33
C ASP A 39 -3.52 11.90 -21.48
N ALA A 40 -2.81 11.64 -20.37
CA ALA A 40 -1.66 10.73 -20.35
C ALA A 40 -2.05 9.29 -20.74
N LEU A 41 -3.16 8.79 -20.19
CA LEU A 41 -3.65 7.45 -20.50
C LEU A 41 -4.09 7.33 -21.95
N MET A 42 -4.81 8.30 -22.49
CA MET A 42 -5.21 8.32 -23.90
C MET A 42 -4.03 8.49 -24.86
N ALA A 43 -2.91 9.07 -24.39
CA ALA A 43 -1.63 9.06 -25.10
C ALA A 43 -0.88 7.72 -25.02
N GLY A 44 -1.42 6.73 -24.27
CA GLY A 44 -0.85 5.42 -24.11
C GLY A 44 0.24 5.33 -23.04
N HIS A 45 0.24 6.24 -22.04
CA HIS A 45 1.23 6.27 -20.97
C HIS A 45 0.62 6.20 -19.57
N ASP A 46 1.09 5.24 -18.78
CA ASP A 46 0.69 5.06 -17.38
C ASP A 46 1.77 5.50 -16.40
N ALA A 47 1.62 6.68 -15.79
CA ALA A 47 2.54 7.21 -14.79
C ALA A 47 2.58 6.39 -13.47
N THR A 48 1.68 5.41 -13.28
CA THR A 48 1.71 4.50 -12.12
C THR A 48 2.55 3.24 -12.38
N PHE A 49 2.91 2.98 -13.64
CA PHE A 49 3.65 1.79 -14.09
C PHE A 49 2.98 0.44 -13.79
N GLU A 50 1.67 0.44 -13.53
CA GLU A 50 0.89 -0.78 -13.28
C GLU A 50 0.46 -1.45 -14.60
N VAL A 51 0.25 -0.66 -15.65
CA VAL A 51 -0.03 -1.15 -17.00
C VAL A 51 1.08 -0.66 -17.92
N SER A 52 1.70 -1.57 -18.67
CA SER A 52 2.72 -1.15 -19.64
C SER A 52 2.10 -0.36 -20.80
N ASP A 53 2.90 0.52 -21.39
CA ASP A 53 2.45 1.36 -22.50
C ASP A 53 1.91 0.50 -23.68
N GLU A 54 2.53 -0.67 -23.93
CA GLU A 54 2.08 -1.60 -24.98
C GLU A 54 0.69 -2.18 -24.68
N LEU A 55 0.45 -2.60 -23.42
CA LEU A 55 -0.85 -3.15 -23.02
C LEU A 55 -1.95 -2.10 -23.00
N LEU A 56 -1.60 -0.86 -22.63
CA LEU A 56 -2.54 0.24 -22.64
C LEU A 56 -2.91 0.64 -24.08
N GLN A 57 -1.92 0.73 -24.96
CA GLN A 57 -2.14 1.01 -26.39
C GLN A 57 -2.97 -0.09 -27.07
N ASP A 58 -2.71 -1.36 -26.75
CA ASP A 58 -3.51 -2.49 -27.22
C ASP A 58 -4.98 -2.36 -26.80
N ALA A 59 -5.23 -2.04 -25.53
CA ALA A 59 -6.59 -1.83 -25.03
C ALA A 59 -7.33 -0.70 -25.76
N ILE A 60 -6.64 0.41 -26.05
CA ILE A 60 -7.22 1.55 -26.74
C ILE A 60 -7.49 1.21 -28.21
N GLN A 61 -6.50 0.65 -28.92
CA GLN A 61 -6.56 0.45 -30.37
C GLN A 61 -7.41 -0.76 -30.78
N ASN A 62 -7.29 -1.88 -30.05
CA ASN A 62 -7.87 -3.15 -30.43
C ASN A 62 -9.13 -3.53 -29.65
N HIS A 63 -9.32 -2.96 -28.42
CA HIS A 63 -10.45 -3.29 -27.55
C HIS A 63 -11.41 -2.12 -27.32
N GLY A 64 -11.14 -0.94 -27.94
CA GLY A 64 -12.00 0.23 -27.85
C GLY A 64 -12.09 0.82 -26.43
N PHE A 65 -11.07 0.62 -25.59
CA PHE A 65 -10.97 1.25 -24.29
C PHE A 65 -10.80 2.74 -24.43
N ILE A 66 -11.60 3.51 -23.72
CA ILE A 66 -11.49 4.98 -23.67
C ILE A 66 -11.41 5.45 -22.20
N CYS A 67 -10.66 6.53 -21.99
CA CYS A 67 -10.62 7.26 -20.72
C CYS A 67 -11.28 8.63 -20.90
N THR A 68 -12.04 9.08 -19.91
CA THR A 68 -12.79 10.34 -19.97
C THR A 68 -12.94 10.99 -18.60
N THR A 69 -13.16 12.31 -18.60
CA THR A 69 -13.63 13.09 -17.46
C THR A 69 -15.12 13.45 -17.55
N LYS A 70 -15.81 13.04 -18.63
CA LYS A 70 -17.20 13.43 -18.93
C LYS A 70 -18.18 12.36 -18.49
N LEU A 71 -19.19 12.76 -17.72
CA LEU A 71 -20.25 11.86 -17.23
C LEU A 71 -21.09 11.27 -18.37
N GLU A 72 -21.27 12.02 -19.45
CA GLU A 72 -22.04 11.59 -20.62
C GLU A 72 -21.50 10.29 -21.25
N ASP A 73 -20.18 10.11 -21.21
CA ASP A 73 -19.52 8.95 -21.83
C ASP A 73 -19.74 7.64 -21.04
N ILE A 74 -20.10 7.74 -19.75
CA ILE A 74 -20.39 6.59 -18.88
C ILE A 74 -21.89 6.37 -18.61
N LYS A 75 -22.74 7.24 -19.11
CA LYS A 75 -24.20 7.20 -18.87
C LYS A 75 -24.89 5.96 -19.44
N ASP A 76 -24.34 5.41 -20.54
CA ASP A 76 -24.86 4.21 -21.19
C ASP A 76 -24.29 2.91 -20.61
N CYS A 77 -23.46 2.99 -19.56
CA CYS A 77 -22.96 1.83 -18.82
C CYS A 77 -24.03 1.33 -17.86
N ASN A 78 -23.99 0.02 -17.56
CA ASN A 78 -24.92 -0.63 -16.64
C ASN A 78 -24.20 -1.44 -15.54
N PHE A 79 -22.86 -1.37 -15.52
CA PHE A 79 -22.01 -2.00 -14.53
C PHE A 79 -20.92 -1.00 -14.16
N TYR A 80 -20.97 -0.43 -12.96
CA TYR A 80 -20.04 0.58 -12.48
C TYR A 80 -19.08 -0.03 -11.48
N VAL A 81 -17.78 0.17 -11.66
CA VAL A 81 -16.73 -0.29 -10.75
C VAL A 81 -16.06 0.93 -10.13
N VAL A 82 -16.12 1.05 -8.81
CA VAL A 82 -15.54 2.18 -8.06
C VAL A 82 -14.20 1.75 -7.45
N ALA A 83 -13.11 2.34 -7.92
CA ALA A 83 -11.73 2.00 -7.55
C ALA A 83 -10.94 3.26 -7.15
N VAL A 84 -11.51 4.07 -6.26
CA VAL A 84 -10.89 5.29 -5.74
C VAL A 84 -10.09 5.02 -4.46
N PRO A 85 -9.08 5.86 -4.13
CA PRO A 85 -8.28 5.67 -2.92
C PRO A 85 -9.12 5.88 -1.65
N THR A 86 -8.71 5.20 -0.58
CA THR A 86 -9.29 5.32 0.77
C THR A 86 -8.15 5.61 1.76
N PRO A 87 -7.70 6.86 1.88
CA PRO A 87 -6.65 7.25 2.80
C PRO A 87 -7.16 7.33 4.25
N VAL A 88 -6.24 7.54 5.19
CA VAL A 88 -6.56 7.94 6.57
C VAL A 88 -6.20 9.41 6.78
N ASP A 89 -6.90 10.06 7.69
CA ASP A 89 -6.58 11.41 8.13
C ASP A 89 -5.37 11.43 9.10
N VAL A 90 -4.97 12.62 9.54
CA VAL A 90 -3.86 12.83 10.50
C VAL A 90 -4.06 12.12 11.85
N ASN A 91 -5.29 11.68 12.16
CA ASN A 91 -5.64 10.94 13.37
C ASN A 91 -5.80 9.44 13.11
N ASN A 92 -5.34 8.93 11.96
CA ASN A 92 -5.51 7.55 11.51
C ASN A 92 -6.98 7.12 11.38
N ARG A 93 -7.89 8.05 11.04
CA ARG A 93 -9.30 7.75 10.78
C ARG A 93 -9.53 7.61 9.27
N PRO A 94 -10.36 6.64 8.84
CA PRO A 94 -10.72 6.50 7.43
C PRO A 94 -11.29 7.79 6.83
N ASP A 95 -10.70 8.28 5.73
CA ASP A 95 -11.27 9.37 4.95
C ASP A 95 -12.10 8.79 3.79
N LEU A 96 -13.41 8.82 3.93
CA LEU A 96 -14.36 8.31 2.95
C LEU A 96 -14.79 9.33 1.89
N LYS A 97 -14.24 10.57 1.91
CA LYS A 97 -14.60 11.60 0.94
C LYS A 97 -14.43 11.18 -0.52
N PRO A 98 -13.33 10.49 -0.91
CA PRO A 98 -13.21 10.01 -2.28
C PRO A 98 -14.32 9.02 -2.66
N LEU A 99 -14.71 8.14 -1.74
CA LEU A 99 -15.81 7.18 -1.96
C LEU A 99 -17.15 7.87 -2.09
N TRP A 100 -17.45 8.86 -1.24
CA TRP A 100 -18.67 9.64 -1.36
C TRP A 100 -18.74 10.39 -2.69
N GLY A 101 -17.63 11.02 -3.12
CA GLY A 101 -17.55 11.69 -4.42
C GLY A 101 -17.72 10.75 -5.61
N ALA A 102 -17.15 9.54 -5.54
CA ALA A 102 -17.37 8.51 -6.55
C ALA A 102 -18.82 7.98 -6.54
N SER A 103 -19.42 7.81 -5.37
CA SER A 103 -20.81 7.42 -5.22
C SER A 103 -21.78 8.51 -5.76
N GLU A 104 -21.45 9.80 -5.56
CA GLU A 104 -22.19 10.90 -6.19
C GLU A 104 -22.07 10.85 -7.73
N THR A 105 -20.87 10.55 -8.23
CA THR A 105 -20.63 10.39 -9.68
C THR A 105 -21.49 9.27 -10.25
N VAL A 106 -21.50 8.10 -9.61
CA VAL A 106 -22.37 6.97 -9.99
C VAL A 106 -23.83 7.36 -9.90
N GLY A 107 -24.26 8.02 -8.79
CA GLY A 107 -25.65 8.45 -8.60
C GLY A 107 -26.19 9.38 -9.69
N LYS A 108 -25.32 10.14 -10.37
CA LYS A 108 -25.73 11.03 -11.49
C LYS A 108 -26.02 10.28 -12.80
N VAL A 109 -25.57 9.04 -12.93
CA VAL A 109 -25.63 8.30 -14.21
C VAL A 109 -26.32 6.94 -14.09
N ILE A 110 -26.41 6.36 -12.90
CA ILE A 110 -26.98 5.03 -12.65
C ILE A 110 -28.48 5.00 -13.02
N SER A 111 -28.90 3.91 -13.62
CA SER A 111 -30.27 3.66 -14.07
C SER A 111 -30.87 2.41 -13.40
N ARG A 112 -32.17 2.17 -13.64
CA ARG A 112 -32.85 0.98 -13.10
C ARG A 112 -32.26 -0.31 -13.68
N GLY A 113 -31.96 -1.25 -12.80
CA GLY A 113 -31.38 -2.55 -13.14
C GLY A 113 -29.84 -2.55 -13.15
N ASP A 114 -29.19 -1.40 -13.00
CA ASP A 114 -27.75 -1.29 -12.99
C ASP A 114 -27.13 -1.82 -11.70
N ILE A 115 -25.84 -2.15 -11.80
CA ILE A 115 -25.03 -2.67 -10.67
C ILE A 115 -23.84 -1.74 -10.45
N VAL A 116 -23.61 -1.36 -9.17
CA VAL A 116 -22.36 -0.70 -8.74
C VAL A 116 -21.54 -1.64 -7.86
N VAL A 117 -20.26 -1.82 -8.20
CA VAL A 117 -19.30 -2.66 -7.45
C VAL A 117 -18.19 -1.79 -6.90
N TYR A 118 -17.94 -1.89 -5.59
CA TYR A 118 -16.83 -1.18 -4.95
C TYR A 118 -15.62 -2.09 -4.84
N GLU A 119 -14.45 -1.56 -5.22
CA GLU A 119 -13.12 -2.21 -5.13
C GLU A 119 -12.27 -1.63 -4.01
N SER A 120 -12.55 -0.39 -3.64
CA SER A 120 -11.77 0.36 -2.64
C SER A 120 -11.76 -0.36 -1.30
N THR A 121 -10.61 -0.39 -0.63
CA THR A 121 -10.47 -1.02 0.69
C THR A 121 -11.24 -0.23 1.74
N VAL A 122 -12.12 -0.92 2.47
CA VAL A 122 -13.01 -0.32 3.47
C VAL A 122 -13.24 -1.25 4.66
N TYR A 123 -13.73 -0.72 5.78
CA TYR A 123 -14.21 -1.55 6.88
C TYR A 123 -15.59 -2.16 6.56
N PRO A 124 -15.97 -3.28 7.21
CA PRO A 124 -17.27 -3.93 6.96
C PRO A 124 -18.45 -2.98 7.16
N GLY A 125 -19.29 -2.88 6.15
CA GLY A 125 -20.51 -2.06 6.12
C GLY A 125 -20.39 -0.74 5.38
N VAL A 126 -19.19 -0.28 4.95
CA VAL A 126 -19.03 1.02 4.26
C VAL A 126 -19.83 1.07 2.98
N THR A 127 -19.80 0.02 2.17
CA THR A 127 -20.57 0.00 0.92
C THR A 127 -22.04 0.26 1.20
N GLU A 128 -22.66 -0.52 2.08
CA GLU A 128 -24.10 -0.46 2.33
C GLU A 128 -24.51 0.72 3.22
N GLU A 129 -23.70 1.12 4.20
CA GLU A 129 -24.05 2.11 5.22
C GLU A 129 -23.62 3.55 4.84
N GLU A 130 -22.58 3.70 4.00
CA GLU A 130 -22.00 5.01 3.66
C GLU A 130 -22.13 5.36 2.17
N CYS A 131 -21.82 4.41 1.27
CA CYS A 131 -21.75 4.69 -0.17
C CYS A 131 -23.13 4.63 -0.83
N LEU A 132 -23.90 3.56 -0.63
CA LEU A 132 -25.19 3.40 -1.30
C LEU A 132 -26.23 4.44 -0.91
N PRO A 133 -26.30 4.94 0.33
CA PRO A 133 -27.19 6.07 0.66
C PRO A 133 -26.88 7.34 -0.13
N VAL A 134 -25.61 7.57 -0.51
CA VAL A 134 -25.23 8.69 -1.39
C VAL A 134 -25.76 8.46 -2.79
N VAL A 135 -25.61 7.24 -3.34
CA VAL A 135 -26.16 6.88 -4.66
C VAL A 135 -27.67 7.07 -4.69
N GLU A 136 -28.40 6.57 -3.67
CA GLU A 136 -29.85 6.74 -3.55
C GLU A 136 -30.26 8.22 -3.53
N LYS A 137 -29.57 9.02 -2.71
CA LYS A 137 -29.86 10.45 -2.56
C LYS A 137 -29.69 11.22 -3.87
N VAL A 138 -28.66 10.89 -4.64
CA VAL A 138 -28.33 11.62 -5.89
C VAL A 138 -29.19 11.13 -7.05
N SER A 139 -29.39 9.82 -7.18
CA SER A 139 -30.14 9.24 -8.30
C SER A 139 -31.67 9.31 -8.11
N GLY A 140 -32.14 9.35 -6.85
CA GLY A 140 -33.55 9.16 -6.51
C GLY A 140 -34.03 7.71 -6.65
N LEU A 141 -33.13 6.77 -6.98
CA LEU A 141 -33.40 5.35 -7.09
C LEU A 141 -33.24 4.66 -5.73
N LYS A 142 -33.83 3.47 -5.58
CA LYS A 142 -33.79 2.71 -4.33
C LYS A 142 -32.92 1.46 -4.46
N PHE A 143 -31.98 1.32 -3.54
CA PHE A 143 -31.10 0.15 -3.43
C PHE A 143 -31.88 -1.16 -3.24
N ASN A 144 -31.45 -2.23 -3.90
CA ASN A 144 -32.09 -3.54 -3.94
C ASN A 144 -33.52 -3.56 -4.47
N VAL A 145 -33.96 -2.47 -5.12
CA VAL A 145 -35.24 -2.36 -5.82
C VAL A 145 -35.02 -1.86 -7.24
N ASP A 146 -34.41 -0.70 -7.37
CA ASP A 146 -34.17 -0.05 -8.65
C ASP A 146 -32.76 -0.28 -9.19
N PHE A 147 -31.75 -0.36 -8.29
CA PHE A 147 -30.36 -0.68 -8.62
C PHE A 147 -29.77 -1.62 -7.57
N PHE A 148 -28.63 -2.23 -7.89
CA PHE A 148 -27.99 -3.26 -7.07
C PHE A 148 -26.53 -2.95 -6.83
N ALA A 149 -25.92 -3.66 -5.86
CA ALA A 149 -24.52 -3.45 -5.52
C ALA A 149 -23.76 -4.74 -5.33
N GLY A 150 -22.43 -4.64 -5.47
CA GLY A 150 -21.46 -5.66 -5.14
C GLY A 150 -20.21 -5.07 -4.50
N TYR A 151 -19.34 -5.95 -4.04
CA TYR A 151 -18.02 -5.60 -3.55
C TYR A 151 -17.01 -6.66 -3.96
N SER A 152 -15.87 -6.21 -4.47
CA SER A 152 -14.75 -7.07 -4.85
C SER A 152 -13.44 -6.39 -4.47
N PRO A 153 -12.81 -6.76 -3.34
CA PRO A 153 -11.62 -6.09 -2.85
C PRO A 153 -10.42 -6.25 -3.78
N GLU A 154 -9.60 -5.22 -3.87
CA GLU A 154 -8.30 -5.33 -4.49
C GLU A 154 -7.31 -6.08 -3.58
N ARG A 155 -6.53 -6.99 -4.18
CA ARG A 155 -5.56 -7.85 -3.49
C ARG A 155 -4.17 -7.80 -4.12
N ILE A 156 -3.92 -6.86 -5.05
CA ILE A 156 -2.62 -6.67 -5.70
C ILE A 156 -1.63 -6.12 -4.67
N ASN A 157 -0.38 -6.57 -4.79
CA ASN A 157 0.74 -5.93 -4.14
C ASN A 157 1.45 -5.05 -5.18
N PRO A 158 1.37 -3.71 -5.10
CA PRO A 158 1.96 -2.82 -6.09
C PRO A 158 3.43 -3.15 -6.37
N GLY A 159 3.78 -3.25 -7.67
CA GLY A 159 5.10 -3.66 -8.13
C GLY A 159 5.38 -5.16 -8.14
N ASP A 160 4.43 -6.02 -7.76
CA ASP A 160 4.53 -7.47 -7.90
C ASP A 160 4.16 -7.88 -9.34
N LYS A 161 5.15 -8.33 -10.10
CA LYS A 161 4.98 -8.73 -11.49
C LYS A 161 4.53 -10.20 -11.65
N GLU A 162 4.58 -10.97 -10.58
CA GLU A 162 4.18 -12.38 -10.59
C GLU A 162 2.69 -12.54 -10.26
N HIS A 163 2.21 -11.83 -9.23
CA HIS A 163 0.82 -11.88 -8.76
C HIS A 163 0.02 -10.68 -9.31
N THR A 164 -0.13 -10.65 -10.63
CA THR A 164 -0.90 -9.61 -11.31
C THR A 164 -2.40 -9.77 -11.07
N VAL A 165 -3.21 -8.73 -11.37
CA VAL A 165 -4.69 -8.77 -11.26
C VAL A 165 -5.28 -10.01 -11.92
N GLU A 166 -4.78 -10.42 -13.08
CA GLU A 166 -5.26 -11.59 -13.82
C GLU A 166 -5.03 -12.91 -13.10
N LYS A 167 -3.94 -12.99 -12.32
CA LYS A 167 -3.45 -14.23 -11.69
C LYS A 167 -3.88 -14.40 -10.24
N ILE A 168 -4.32 -13.34 -9.58
CA ILE A 168 -4.81 -13.46 -8.20
C ILE A 168 -6.25 -14.00 -8.20
N LYS A 169 -6.59 -14.78 -7.19
CA LYS A 169 -7.98 -15.18 -6.95
C LYS A 169 -8.71 -14.04 -6.26
N LYS A 170 -9.67 -13.41 -6.94
CA LYS A 170 -10.45 -12.29 -6.34
C LYS A 170 -11.62 -12.80 -5.52
N VAL A 171 -11.98 -12.03 -4.50
CA VAL A 171 -13.23 -12.20 -3.76
C VAL A 171 -14.30 -11.37 -4.47
N THR A 172 -15.50 -11.92 -4.62
CA THR A 172 -16.67 -11.26 -5.21
C THR A 172 -17.86 -11.37 -4.26
N SER A 173 -18.80 -10.44 -4.34
CA SER A 173 -20.04 -10.49 -3.59
C SER A 173 -21.12 -9.63 -4.26
N GLY A 174 -22.36 -9.85 -3.89
CA GLY A 174 -23.48 -9.06 -4.37
C GLY A 174 -24.55 -8.88 -3.32
N SER A 175 -25.43 -7.89 -3.52
CA SER A 175 -26.49 -7.52 -2.60
C SER A 175 -27.69 -8.49 -2.64
N THR A 176 -27.84 -9.26 -3.72
CA THR A 176 -28.73 -10.41 -3.86
C THR A 176 -27.97 -11.59 -4.45
N LEU A 177 -28.55 -12.81 -4.42
CA LEU A 177 -27.91 -14.00 -4.99
C LEU A 177 -27.70 -13.85 -6.51
N GLU A 178 -28.69 -13.31 -7.22
CA GLU A 178 -28.62 -13.08 -8.67
C GLU A 178 -27.52 -12.06 -8.99
N VAL A 179 -27.43 -10.97 -8.22
CA VAL A 179 -26.39 -9.94 -8.41
C VAL A 179 -25.01 -10.50 -8.08
N ALA A 180 -24.89 -11.32 -7.03
CA ALA A 180 -23.64 -11.99 -6.71
C ALA A 180 -23.16 -12.91 -7.85
N ASP A 181 -24.09 -13.63 -8.52
CA ASP A 181 -23.78 -14.46 -9.67
C ASP A 181 -23.32 -13.63 -10.89
N ILE A 182 -23.96 -12.48 -11.14
CA ILE A 182 -23.59 -11.57 -12.21
C ILE A 182 -22.20 -10.98 -11.96
N VAL A 183 -21.98 -10.43 -10.75
CA VAL A 183 -20.66 -9.86 -10.37
C VAL A 183 -19.58 -10.93 -10.46
N ASP A 184 -19.83 -12.12 -9.91
CA ASP A 184 -18.89 -13.25 -9.98
C ASP A 184 -18.56 -13.62 -11.42
N GLY A 185 -19.57 -13.73 -12.29
CA GLY A 185 -19.39 -14.05 -13.71
C GLY A 185 -18.57 -13.00 -14.47
N VAL A 186 -18.81 -11.70 -14.21
CA VAL A 186 -18.06 -10.61 -14.83
C VAL A 186 -16.57 -10.70 -14.44
N TYR A 187 -16.27 -10.80 -13.17
CA TYR A 187 -14.89 -10.90 -12.69
C TYR A 187 -14.20 -12.20 -13.12
N ASN A 188 -14.89 -13.32 -13.00
CA ASN A 188 -14.34 -14.63 -13.38
C ASN A 188 -13.98 -14.69 -14.87
N SER A 189 -14.67 -13.93 -15.74
CA SER A 189 -14.40 -13.90 -17.18
C SER A 189 -13.03 -13.33 -17.57
N ILE A 190 -12.42 -12.52 -16.68
CA ILE A 190 -11.14 -11.84 -16.92
C ILE A 190 -9.99 -12.38 -16.06
N LEU A 191 -10.24 -13.34 -15.17
CA LEU A 191 -9.28 -13.87 -14.21
C LEU A 191 -8.86 -15.30 -14.56
N VAL A 192 -7.57 -15.59 -14.47
CA VAL A 192 -7.03 -16.94 -14.73
C VAL A 192 -7.33 -17.89 -13.58
N ASN A 193 -7.18 -17.42 -12.32
CA ASN A 193 -7.36 -18.26 -11.13
C ASN A 193 -8.75 -18.13 -10.51
N GLY A 194 -9.68 -17.51 -11.24
CA GLY A 194 -11.09 -17.42 -10.86
C GLY A 194 -11.36 -16.56 -9.63
N THR A 195 -12.51 -16.77 -9.06
CA THR A 195 -13.07 -15.99 -7.97
C THR A 195 -13.40 -16.84 -6.74
N HIS A 196 -13.62 -16.17 -5.62
CA HIS A 196 -14.26 -16.71 -4.42
C HIS A 196 -15.50 -15.87 -4.12
N LYS A 197 -16.68 -16.42 -4.36
CA LYS A 197 -17.94 -15.74 -4.09
C LYS A 197 -18.24 -15.74 -2.59
N ALA A 198 -18.12 -14.58 -1.95
CA ALA A 198 -18.45 -14.40 -0.54
C ALA A 198 -19.99 -14.33 -0.32
N PRO A 199 -20.50 -14.75 0.84
CA PRO A 199 -21.93 -14.82 1.09
C PRO A 199 -22.60 -13.44 1.24
N SER A 200 -21.84 -12.36 1.45
CA SER A 200 -22.36 -10.99 1.53
C SER A 200 -21.27 -9.96 1.26
N ILE A 201 -21.68 -8.72 0.97
CA ILE A 201 -20.79 -7.55 0.83
C ILE A 201 -19.95 -7.38 2.09
N LYS A 202 -20.55 -7.38 3.29
CA LYS A 202 -19.83 -7.22 4.56
C LYS A 202 -18.77 -8.30 4.81
N VAL A 203 -19.00 -9.53 4.39
CA VAL A 203 -18.00 -10.62 4.49
C VAL A 203 -16.84 -10.37 3.53
N ALA A 204 -17.12 -9.92 2.31
CA ALA A 204 -16.08 -9.60 1.35
C ALA A 204 -15.22 -8.41 1.81
N GLU A 205 -15.83 -7.34 2.34
CA GLU A 205 -15.13 -6.21 2.96
C GLU A 205 -14.25 -6.67 4.14
N ALA A 206 -14.81 -7.49 5.05
CA ALA A 206 -14.08 -8.03 6.20
C ALA A 206 -12.87 -8.86 5.77
N SER A 207 -13.01 -9.67 4.73
CA SER A 207 -11.93 -10.56 4.26
C SER A 207 -10.68 -9.77 3.87
N LYS A 208 -10.84 -8.63 3.21
CA LYS A 208 -9.73 -7.76 2.81
C LYS A 208 -9.00 -7.17 4.02
N ILE A 209 -9.76 -6.64 4.97
CA ILE A 209 -9.18 -5.99 6.15
C ILE A 209 -8.38 -6.96 7.02
N ILE A 210 -8.87 -8.20 7.19
CA ILE A 210 -8.17 -9.18 8.04
C ILE A 210 -6.86 -9.67 7.43
N GLU A 211 -6.72 -9.71 6.09
CA GLU A 211 -5.46 -10.10 5.44
C GLU A 211 -4.31 -9.19 5.86
N ASN A 212 -4.52 -7.88 5.82
CA ASN A 212 -3.51 -6.90 6.19
C ASN A 212 -3.38 -6.77 7.72
N SER A 213 -4.49 -6.84 8.47
CA SER A 213 -4.45 -6.81 9.94
C SER A 213 -3.70 -8.02 10.53
N GLN A 214 -3.88 -9.21 9.95
CA GLN A 214 -3.15 -10.40 10.36
C GLN A 214 -1.64 -10.22 10.11
N ARG A 215 -1.26 -9.69 8.96
CA ARG A 215 0.15 -9.43 8.62
C ARG A 215 0.76 -8.41 9.56
N ASP A 216 0.04 -7.33 9.85
CA ASP A 216 0.47 -6.30 10.79
C ASP A 216 0.72 -6.83 12.21
N VAL A 217 -0.23 -7.63 12.74
CA VAL A 217 -0.09 -8.28 14.06
C VAL A 217 1.09 -9.24 14.09
N ASN A 218 1.28 -10.01 13.02
CA ASN A 218 2.38 -10.96 12.94
C ASN A 218 3.75 -10.26 12.85
N ILE A 219 3.85 -9.14 12.11
CA ILE A 219 5.08 -8.33 12.09
C ILE A 219 5.32 -7.68 13.46
N ALA A 220 4.26 -7.19 14.13
CA ALA A 220 4.38 -6.64 15.48
C ALA A 220 4.94 -7.68 16.45
N PHE A 221 4.50 -8.93 16.38
CA PHE A 221 5.06 -10.02 17.17
C PHE A 221 6.56 -10.21 16.89
N MET A 222 7.00 -10.21 15.62
CA MET A 222 8.41 -10.29 15.26
C MET A 222 9.21 -9.08 15.77
N ASN A 223 8.63 -7.88 15.70
CA ASN A 223 9.23 -6.66 16.22
C ASN A 223 9.39 -6.70 17.75
N GLU A 224 8.41 -7.24 18.47
CA GLU A 224 8.52 -7.44 19.90
C GLU A 224 9.63 -8.43 20.26
N LEU A 225 9.72 -9.56 19.54
CA LEU A 225 10.80 -10.52 19.69
C LEU A 225 12.17 -9.90 19.42
N ALA A 226 12.29 -9.07 18.38
CA ALA A 226 13.54 -8.35 18.09
C ALA A 226 13.97 -7.44 19.26
N LYS A 227 13.02 -6.75 19.90
CA LYS A 227 13.31 -5.91 21.08
C LYS A 227 13.75 -6.76 22.27
N ILE A 228 13.09 -7.90 22.51
CA ILE A 228 13.41 -8.84 23.59
C ILE A 228 14.81 -9.44 23.37
N PHE A 229 15.07 -10.00 22.20
CA PHE A 229 16.32 -10.68 21.89
C PHE A 229 17.49 -9.71 21.83
N ASN A 230 17.29 -8.50 21.33
CA ASN A 230 18.30 -7.45 21.36
C ASN A 230 18.69 -7.10 22.83
N ALA A 231 17.71 -7.01 23.74
CA ALA A 231 17.99 -6.80 25.16
C ALA A 231 18.75 -7.96 25.82
N MET A 232 18.54 -9.19 25.31
CA MET A 232 19.22 -10.41 25.77
C MET A 232 20.59 -10.63 25.09
N GLY A 233 20.96 -9.84 24.09
CA GLY A 233 22.16 -10.03 23.27
C GLY A 233 22.09 -11.22 22.31
N ILE A 234 20.88 -11.63 21.94
CA ILE A 234 20.60 -12.72 21.00
C ILE A 234 20.23 -12.12 19.64
N ASP A 235 20.71 -12.71 18.56
CA ASP A 235 20.35 -12.30 17.22
C ASP A 235 18.99 -12.85 16.82
N THR A 236 18.07 -11.96 16.44
CA THR A 236 16.69 -12.30 16.10
C THR A 236 16.60 -13.17 14.85
N ASN A 237 17.46 -12.90 13.84
CA ASN A 237 17.42 -13.68 12.60
C ASN A 237 17.89 -15.12 12.82
N ASP A 238 18.91 -15.33 13.67
CA ASP A 238 19.37 -16.69 14.05
C ASP A 238 18.24 -17.48 14.74
N VAL A 239 17.47 -16.84 15.63
CA VAL A 239 16.33 -17.45 16.28
C VAL A 239 15.23 -17.80 15.29
N ILE A 240 14.91 -16.88 14.36
CA ILE A 240 13.90 -17.11 13.32
C ILE A 240 14.33 -18.26 12.39
N GLU A 241 15.60 -18.31 12.04
CA GLU A 241 16.14 -19.39 11.19
C GLU A 241 16.02 -20.75 11.90
N ALA A 242 16.44 -20.82 13.17
CA ALA A 242 16.30 -22.04 13.97
C ALA A 242 14.82 -22.46 14.11
N ALA A 243 13.92 -21.52 14.41
CA ALA A 243 12.50 -21.80 14.53
C ALA A 243 11.87 -22.23 13.18
N SER A 244 12.37 -21.70 12.07
CA SER A 244 11.89 -22.03 10.70
C SER A 244 12.23 -23.45 10.26
N SER A 245 13.08 -24.16 11.01
CA SER A 245 13.31 -25.60 10.80
C SER A 245 12.07 -26.44 11.13
N LYS A 246 11.12 -25.89 11.89
CA LYS A 246 9.85 -26.54 12.17
C LYS A 246 8.84 -26.28 11.04
N TRP A 247 8.28 -27.33 10.47
CA TRP A 247 7.43 -27.30 9.27
C TRP A 247 6.21 -26.38 9.35
N ASN A 248 5.66 -26.12 10.53
CA ASN A 248 4.48 -25.26 10.71
C ASN A 248 4.79 -23.87 11.30
N PHE A 249 6.06 -23.47 11.32
CA PHE A 249 6.44 -22.13 11.73
C PHE A 249 6.18 -21.14 10.59
N ILE A 250 5.45 -20.08 10.87
CA ILE A 250 5.19 -19.00 9.90
C ILE A 250 6.39 -18.06 9.90
N LYS A 251 7.25 -18.18 8.89
CA LYS A 251 8.48 -17.40 8.77
C LYS A 251 8.17 -15.95 8.37
N LEU A 252 8.27 -15.06 9.34
CA LEU A 252 8.21 -13.61 9.16
C LEU A 252 9.46 -13.00 9.77
N LYS A 253 9.77 -11.76 9.39
CA LYS A 253 10.92 -10.99 9.92
C LYS A 253 10.43 -9.73 10.61
N PRO A 254 11.18 -9.21 11.59
CA PRO A 254 10.95 -7.86 12.10
C PRO A 254 11.22 -6.82 11.00
N GLY A 255 10.64 -5.63 11.15
CA GLY A 255 10.83 -4.57 10.18
C GLY A 255 9.90 -3.39 10.40
N LEU A 256 10.13 -2.35 9.62
CA LEU A 256 9.27 -1.18 9.58
C LEU A 256 8.01 -1.45 8.77
N VAL A 257 6.86 -1.06 9.28
CA VAL A 257 5.57 -1.24 8.63
C VAL A 257 5.07 0.11 8.11
N GLY A 258 5.36 0.37 6.85
CA GLY A 258 4.92 1.55 6.11
C GLY A 258 3.98 1.21 4.94
N GLY A 259 3.81 2.19 4.02
CA GLY A 259 3.00 2.05 2.82
C GLY A 259 1.50 2.28 3.05
N HIS A 260 0.68 1.90 2.05
CA HIS A 260 -0.75 2.24 2.02
C HIS A 260 -1.67 1.22 2.66
N CYS A 261 -1.24 -0.03 2.79
CA CYS A 261 -2.13 -1.12 3.14
C CYS A 261 -1.91 -1.57 4.57
N ILE A 262 -0.76 -2.19 4.89
CA ILE A 262 -0.54 -2.82 6.19
C ILE A 262 -0.53 -1.79 7.32
N SER A 263 -0.02 -0.59 7.09
CA SER A 263 -0.01 0.48 8.10
C SER A 263 -1.35 1.22 8.25
N VAL A 264 -2.28 1.04 7.33
CA VAL A 264 -3.54 1.80 7.24
C VAL A 264 -4.76 0.93 7.53
N ASP A 265 -4.91 -0.20 6.84
CA ASP A 265 -6.10 -1.05 6.92
C ASP A 265 -6.49 -1.48 8.36
N PRO A 266 -5.56 -1.80 9.28
CA PRO A 266 -5.93 -2.16 10.64
C PRO A 266 -6.69 -1.06 11.38
N TYR A 267 -6.40 0.22 11.09
CA TYR A 267 -7.11 1.34 11.72
C TYR A 267 -8.59 1.39 11.33
N TYR A 268 -8.92 0.97 10.11
CA TYR A 268 -10.31 0.83 9.66
C TYR A 268 -11.10 -0.12 10.57
N LEU A 269 -10.54 -1.30 10.84
CA LEU A 269 -11.22 -2.29 11.68
C LEU A 269 -11.19 -1.90 13.16
N ILE A 270 -10.10 -1.28 13.64
CA ILE A 270 -9.98 -0.75 15.01
C ILE A 270 -11.10 0.26 15.29
N GLN A 271 -11.29 1.22 14.39
CA GLN A 271 -12.32 2.24 14.56
C GLN A 271 -13.74 1.64 14.48
N LYS A 272 -14.00 0.77 13.50
CA LYS A 272 -15.31 0.12 13.38
C LYS A 272 -15.65 -0.73 14.60
N ALA A 273 -14.68 -1.46 15.15
CA ALA A 273 -14.86 -2.25 16.37
C ALA A 273 -15.28 -1.37 17.56
N GLN A 274 -14.68 -0.19 17.71
CA GLN A 274 -15.03 0.75 18.78
C GLN A 274 -16.48 1.26 18.67
N VAL A 275 -16.97 1.48 17.45
CA VAL A 275 -18.39 1.84 17.21
C VAL A 275 -19.35 0.76 17.74
N TYR A 276 -18.94 -0.51 17.67
CA TYR A 276 -19.70 -1.64 18.21
C TYR A 276 -19.38 -1.95 19.68
N GLY A 277 -18.65 -1.06 20.39
CA GLY A 277 -18.31 -1.24 21.81
C GLY A 277 -17.24 -2.31 22.05
N VAL A 278 -16.56 -2.80 21.01
CA VAL A 278 -15.49 -3.79 21.13
C VAL A 278 -14.15 -3.09 21.15
N LEU A 279 -13.35 -3.32 22.20
CA LEU A 279 -11.98 -2.81 22.29
C LEU A 279 -11.00 -3.78 21.62
N PRO A 280 -10.42 -3.45 20.45
CA PRO A 280 -9.55 -4.35 19.69
C PRO A 280 -8.10 -4.32 20.25
N ARG A 281 -7.88 -4.95 21.39
CA ARG A 281 -6.63 -4.86 22.18
C ARG A 281 -5.40 -5.32 21.40
N ILE A 282 -5.47 -6.46 20.73
CA ILE A 282 -4.35 -7.04 19.97
C ILE A 282 -3.95 -6.13 18.80
N MET A 283 -4.88 -5.74 17.96
CA MET A 283 -4.60 -4.87 16.80
C MET A 283 -4.08 -3.50 17.23
N SER A 284 -4.67 -2.90 18.28
CA SER A 284 -4.22 -1.61 18.81
C SER A 284 -2.83 -1.67 19.43
N ALA A 285 -2.47 -2.78 20.09
CA ALA A 285 -1.13 -2.98 20.63
C ALA A 285 -0.12 -3.20 19.50
N ALA A 286 -0.46 -4.00 18.50
CA ALA A 286 0.37 -4.26 17.34
C ALA A 286 0.68 -2.97 16.56
N ARG A 287 -0.34 -2.14 16.29
CA ARG A 287 -0.13 -0.85 15.63
C ARG A 287 0.82 0.07 16.40
N ARG A 288 0.59 0.25 17.70
CA ARG A 288 1.50 1.08 18.54
C ARG A 288 2.93 0.57 18.53
N LEU A 289 3.12 -0.75 18.53
CA LEU A 289 4.45 -1.34 18.50
C LEU A 289 5.11 -1.09 17.14
N ASN A 290 4.40 -1.37 16.03
CA ASN A 290 4.91 -1.16 14.68
C ASN A 290 5.16 0.32 14.38
N ASP A 291 4.28 1.22 14.83
CA ASP A 291 4.47 2.67 14.66
C ASP A 291 5.71 3.19 15.40
N GLY A 292 6.03 2.64 16.57
CA GLY A 292 7.20 3.03 17.34
C GLY A 292 8.53 2.38 16.93
N MET A 293 8.55 1.59 15.84
CA MET A 293 9.78 0.89 15.42
C MET A 293 10.83 1.82 14.79
N GLY A 294 10.42 2.90 14.15
CA GLY A 294 11.37 3.91 13.65
C GLY A 294 12.16 4.54 14.79
N ASP A 295 11.48 4.98 15.83
CA ASP A 295 12.09 5.53 17.05
C ASP A 295 13.01 4.51 17.73
N TYR A 296 12.56 3.26 17.79
CA TYR A 296 13.39 2.18 18.36
C TYR A 296 14.70 2.02 17.58
N VAL A 297 14.67 1.97 16.27
CA VAL A 297 15.87 1.86 15.40
C VAL A 297 16.80 3.04 15.63
N ALA A 298 16.30 4.27 15.59
CA ALA A 298 17.11 5.47 15.80
C ALA A 298 17.79 5.44 17.18
N ASN A 299 17.06 5.07 18.23
CA ASN A 299 17.61 4.93 19.58
C ASN A 299 18.68 3.83 19.69
N GLN A 300 18.55 2.71 18.93
CA GLN A 300 19.60 1.69 18.88
C GLN A 300 20.88 2.22 18.19
N VAL A 301 20.73 2.97 17.10
CA VAL A 301 21.86 3.62 16.42
C VAL A 301 22.59 4.56 17.37
N ILE A 302 21.89 5.46 18.05
CA ILE A 302 22.44 6.40 19.03
C ILE A 302 23.18 5.65 20.16
N LYS A 303 22.58 4.58 20.69
CA LYS A 303 23.18 3.74 21.74
C LYS A 303 24.48 3.09 21.28
N LEU A 304 24.54 2.59 20.03
CA LEU A 304 25.73 1.99 19.46
C LEU A 304 26.83 3.05 19.20
N MET A 305 26.48 4.22 18.68
CA MET A 305 27.38 5.35 18.51
C MET A 305 28.03 5.74 19.84
N ASN A 306 27.22 5.92 20.89
CA ASN A 306 27.73 6.24 22.22
C ASN A 306 28.66 5.15 22.80
N LYS A 307 28.33 3.87 22.59
CA LYS A 307 29.21 2.75 23.02
C LYS A 307 30.56 2.75 22.33
N LYS A 308 30.62 3.18 21.05
CA LYS A 308 31.86 3.29 20.27
C LYS A 308 32.58 4.64 20.41
N GLY A 309 32.07 5.54 21.28
CA GLY A 309 32.66 6.86 21.50
C GLY A 309 32.45 7.85 20.35
N VAL A 310 31.45 7.61 19.50
CA VAL A 310 31.04 8.53 18.43
C VAL A 310 30.06 9.55 19.01
N LEU A 311 30.46 10.81 19.04
CA LEU A 311 29.61 11.90 19.56
C LEU A 311 28.52 12.25 18.54
N VAL A 312 27.28 11.89 18.85
CA VAL A 312 26.14 11.95 17.90
C VAL A 312 25.93 13.36 17.34
N LYS A 313 25.99 14.40 18.18
CA LYS A 313 25.73 15.80 17.76
C LYS A 313 26.69 16.32 16.71
N ASP A 314 27.93 15.78 16.65
CA ASP A 314 28.97 16.23 15.74
C ASP A 314 29.18 15.27 14.56
N ALA A 315 28.54 14.10 14.61
CA ALA A 315 28.67 13.08 13.60
C ALA A 315 27.71 13.32 12.43
N LYS A 316 28.20 13.05 11.21
CA LYS A 316 27.31 12.88 10.06
C LYS A 316 26.72 11.47 10.09
N ILE A 317 25.43 11.35 9.83
CA ILE A 317 24.72 10.08 9.73
C ILE A 317 24.20 9.92 8.31
N LEU A 318 24.39 8.75 7.72
CA LEU A 318 23.86 8.41 6.39
C LEU A 318 22.68 7.46 6.53
N LEU A 319 21.52 7.86 6.01
CA LEU A 319 20.36 6.99 5.81
C LEU A 319 20.36 6.51 4.35
N LEU A 320 20.44 5.20 4.15
CA LEU A 320 20.37 4.55 2.84
C LEU A 320 18.96 4.00 2.61
N GLY A 321 18.24 4.66 1.71
CA GLY A 321 16.83 4.37 1.38
C GLY A 321 15.83 5.19 2.20
N ILE A 322 14.83 5.75 1.51
CA ILE A 322 13.69 6.48 2.12
C ILE A 322 12.33 5.97 1.61
N THR A 323 12.31 5.17 0.56
CA THR A 323 11.08 4.56 0.06
C THR A 323 10.50 3.56 1.06
N PHE A 324 9.20 3.24 0.96
CA PHE A 324 8.60 2.32 1.93
C PHE A 324 9.02 0.85 1.73
N LYS A 325 9.48 0.50 0.53
CA LYS A 325 10.01 -0.83 0.21
C LYS A 325 11.09 -0.76 -0.88
N GLU A 326 11.81 -1.86 -1.04
CA GLU A 326 12.89 -2.03 -1.99
C GLU A 326 12.45 -1.91 -3.45
N ASN A 327 13.30 -1.29 -4.28
CA ASN A 327 13.17 -1.17 -5.74
C ASN A 327 11.83 -0.57 -6.22
N CYS A 328 11.30 0.38 -5.46
CA CYS A 328 10.04 1.04 -5.72
C CYS A 328 10.16 2.55 -5.44
N PRO A 329 9.63 3.44 -6.30
CA PRO A 329 9.72 4.89 -6.11
C PRO A 329 8.70 5.45 -5.10
N ASP A 330 7.88 4.61 -4.48
CA ASP A 330 6.81 5.04 -3.58
C ASP A 330 7.35 5.40 -2.18
N ILE A 331 7.10 6.62 -1.76
CA ILE A 331 7.57 7.18 -0.48
C ILE A 331 6.45 7.30 0.57
N ARG A 332 5.20 7.00 0.20
CA ARG A 332 4.04 7.25 1.07
C ARG A 332 4.09 6.43 2.35
N ASN A 333 3.86 7.08 3.50
CA ASN A 333 3.87 6.46 4.83
C ASN A 333 5.16 5.68 5.14
N THR A 334 6.29 6.10 4.58
CA THR A 334 7.56 5.44 4.88
C THR A 334 7.97 5.67 6.33
N LYS A 335 8.31 4.59 7.04
CA LYS A 335 8.77 4.63 8.44
C LYS A 335 10.25 5.01 8.59
N ILE A 336 10.96 5.22 7.49
CA ILE A 336 12.32 5.79 7.52
C ILE A 336 12.29 7.25 7.96
N VAL A 337 11.20 7.95 7.68
CA VAL A 337 10.99 9.33 8.16
C VAL A 337 10.97 9.40 9.69
N ASP A 338 10.42 8.40 10.38
CA ASP A 338 10.42 8.35 11.83
C ASP A 338 11.86 8.19 12.37
N ILE A 339 12.69 7.37 11.69
CA ILE A 339 14.13 7.27 12.02
C ILE A 339 14.83 8.61 11.84
N TYR A 340 14.59 9.27 10.69
CA TYR A 340 15.15 10.59 10.40
C TYR A 340 14.73 11.61 11.47
N SER A 341 13.46 11.68 11.80
CA SER A 341 12.90 12.62 12.79
C SER A 341 13.52 12.42 14.17
N THR A 342 13.60 11.19 14.64
CA THR A 342 14.23 10.89 15.95
C THR A 342 15.74 11.21 15.94
N LEU A 343 16.47 10.90 14.88
CA LEU A 343 17.90 11.24 14.77
C LEU A 343 18.10 12.76 14.70
N SER A 344 17.20 13.51 14.06
CA SER A 344 17.30 14.96 13.91
C SER A 344 17.13 15.72 15.24
N GLU A 345 16.59 15.10 16.27
CA GLU A 345 16.59 15.64 17.63
C GLU A 345 18.00 15.75 18.23
N TYR A 346 18.97 14.98 17.72
CA TYR A 346 20.32 14.89 18.25
C TYR A 346 21.38 15.51 17.34
N THR A 347 21.15 15.58 16.03
CA THR A 347 22.09 16.14 15.05
C THR A 347 21.36 16.67 13.81
N GLU A 348 21.83 17.79 13.27
CA GLU A 348 21.36 18.33 11.98
C GLU A 348 22.10 17.70 10.78
N ASN A 349 23.15 16.90 11.02
CA ASN A 349 24.03 16.37 9.99
C ASN A 349 23.57 15.00 9.48
N ILE A 350 22.35 14.94 8.95
CA ILE A 350 21.80 13.69 8.39
C ILE A 350 21.72 13.80 6.87
N ALA A 351 22.41 12.90 6.17
CA ALA A 351 22.33 12.74 4.73
C ALA A 351 21.36 11.58 4.42
N VAL A 352 20.48 11.77 3.45
CA VAL A 352 19.53 10.75 3.00
C VAL A 352 19.79 10.49 1.51
N TYR A 353 20.11 9.25 1.18
CA TYR A 353 20.31 8.81 -0.20
C TYR A 353 19.35 7.70 -0.57
N ASP A 354 18.67 7.86 -1.70
CA ASP A 354 17.78 6.84 -2.25
C ASP A 354 17.84 6.85 -3.79
N PRO A 355 18.12 5.71 -4.45
CA PRO A 355 18.23 5.64 -5.90
C PRO A 355 16.89 5.64 -6.64
N TRP A 356 15.77 5.47 -5.94
CA TRP A 356 14.42 5.34 -6.51
C TRP A 356 13.52 6.53 -6.20
N ALA A 357 13.73 7.19 -5.05
CA ALA A 357 12.85 8.24 -4.60
C ALA A 357 13.01 9.52 -5.44
N ASN A 358 11.89 10.18 -5.71
CA ASN A 358 11.90 11.50 -6.36
C ASN A 358 12.16 12.58 -5.31
N ALA A 359 13.30 13.29 -5.43
CA ALA A 359 13.74 14.30 -4.47
C ALA A 359 12.72 15.43 -4.25
N ALA A 360 12.05 15.90 -5.31
CA ALA A 360 11.05 16.95 -5.19
C ALA A 360 9.81 16.48 -4.40
N LYS A 361 9.38 15.22 -4.61
CA LYS A 361 8.27 14.64 -3.84
C LYS A 361 8.64 14.42 -2.38
N VAL A 362 9.84 13.92 -2.08
CA VAL A 362 10.32 13.72 -0.70
C VAL A 362 10.37 15.06 0.04
N ASN A 363 10.92 16.08 -0.59
CA ASN A 363 10.98 17.42 0.01
C ASN A 363 9.59 18.04 0.23
N HIS A 364 8.67 17.85 -0.73
CA HIS A 364 7.31 18.36 -0.61
C HIS A 364 6.53 17.65 0.51
N GLU A 365 6.66 16.32 0.62
CA GLU A 365 5.89 15.50 1.57
C GLU A 365 6.44 15.58 2.99
N TYR A 366 7.78 15.55 3.14
CA TYR A 366 8.45 15.36 4.43
C TYR A 366 9.39 16.49 4.82
N GLY A 367 9.64 17.46 3.95
CA GLY A 367 10.63 18.51 4.19
C GLY A 367 12.08 18.01 4.21
N ILE A 368 12.34 16.80 3.70
CA ILE A 368 13.65 16.17 3.69
C ILE A 368 14.30 16.36 2.33
N ALA A 369 15.53 16.91 2.32
CA ALA A 369 16.34 17.01 1.12
C ALA A 369 17.12 15.71 0.90
N LEU A 370 16.97 15.09 -0.28
CA LEU A 370 17.81 13.98 -0.66
C LEU A 370 19.19 14.47 -1.07
N THR A 371 20.21 13.67 -0.80
CA THR A 371 21.58 13.93 -1.22
C THR A 371 21.70 13.72 -2.72
N ASP A 372 22.07 14.78 -3.44
CA ASP A 372 22.29 14.79 -4.89
C ASP A 372 23.78 14.59 -5.21
N CYS A 373 24.26 13.37 -5.01
CA CYS A 373 25.63 12.97 -5.38
C CYS A 373 25.69 11.45 -5.61
N SER A 374 26.80 10.97 -6.14
CA SER A 374 27.05 9.53 -6.31
C SER A 374 27.37 8.86 -4.96
N LEU A 375 27.15 7.54 -4.87
CA LEU A 375 27.57 6.75 -3.69
C LEU A 375 29.07 6.84 -3.44
N GLU A 376 29.88 6.98 -4.49
CA GLU A 376 31.35 7.13 -4.37
C GLU A 376 31.72 8.42 -3.62
N GLU A 377 31.01 9.52 -3.86
CA GLU A 377 31.27 10.80 -3.19
C GLU A 377 30.89 10.78 -1.71
N LEU A 378 30.08 9.83 -1.27
CA LEU A 378 29.68 9.67 0.13
C LEU A 378 30.70 8.90 0.98
N ARG A 379 31.71 8.26 0.38
CA ARG A 379 32.66 7.41 1.10
C ARG A 379 33.52 8.20 2.11
N GLY A 380 33.83 7.56 3.22
CA GLY A 380 34.73 8.07 4.26
C GLY A 380 34.22 9.25 5.09
N GLN A 381 32.92 9.54 5.09
CA GLN A 381 32.39 10.76 5.71
C GLN A 381 31.60 10.56 6.99
N PHE A 382 31.01 9.39 7.23
CA PHE A 382 29.96 9.21 8.21
C PHE A 382 30.41 8.55 9.50
N GLY A 383 29.86 9.00 10.62
CA GLY A 383 30.01 8.36 11.93
C GLY A 383 29.01 7.21 12.12
N ALA A 384 27.92 7.21 11.37
CA ALA A 384 26.98 6.09 11.33
C ALA A 384 26.33 5.97 9.94
N VAL A 385 26.02 4.74 9.55
CA VAL A 385 25.23 4.39 8.36
C VAL A 385 24.06 3.52 8.78
N VAL A 386 22.85 3.91 8.39
CA VAL A 386 21.64 3.15 8.61
C VAL A 386 21.11 2.67 7.28
N LEU A 387 21.11 1.36 7.05
CA LEU A 387 20.49 0.76 5.89
C LEU A 387 19.00 0.57 6.16
N GLY A 388 18.22 1.56 5.74
CA GLY A 388 16.77 1.61 5.99
C GLY A 388 15.97 0.76 5.01
N VAL A 389 16.35 0.77 3.71
CA VAL A 389 15.68 0.04 2.64
C VAL A 389 16.68 -0.82 1.86
N ALA A 390 16.34 -2.07 1.61
CA ALA A 390 17.23 -3.05 0.97
C ALA A 390 17.20 -2.98 -0.57
N HIS A 391 17.46 -1.79 -1.16
CA HIS A 391 17.55 -1.66 -2.61
C HIS A 391 18.67 -2.51 -3.20
N ASP A 392 18.46 -3.07 -4.38
CA ASP A 392 19.47 -3.86 -5.07
C ASP A 392 20.75 -3.07 -5.36
N ALA A 393 20.64 -1.75 -5.50
CA ALA A 393 21.77 -0.85 -5.67
C ALA A 393 22.77 -0.93 -4.50
N PHE A 394 22.30 -1.22 -3.28
CA PHE A 394 23.15 -1.30 -2.08
C PHE A 394 23.79 -2.67 -1.87
N LYS A 395 23.29 -3.73 -2.52
CA LYS A 395 23.79 -5.11 -2.33
C LYS A 395 25.23 -5.30 -2.74
N LYS A 396 25.71 -4.48 -3.69
CA LYS A 396 27.07 -4.56 -4.24
C LYS A 396 28.04 -3.58 -3.59
N GLU A 397 27.54 -2.71 -2.71
CA GLU A 397 28.33 -1.68 -2.07
C GLU A 397 29.03 -2.21 -0.81
N ASP A 398 30.28 -1.82 -0.65
CA ASP A 398 30.96 -1.93 0.64
C ASP A 398 30.45 -0.83 1.57
N ILE A 399 29.45 -1.17 2.39
CA ILE A 399 28.80 -0.21 3.30
C ILE A 399 29.78 0.37 4.34
N ARG A 400 30.84 -0.39 4.73
CA ARG A 400 31.87 0.13 5.64
C ARG A 400 32.69 1.26 5.03
N SER A 401 32.80 1.30 3.71
CA SER A 401 33.53 2.38 3.01
C SER A 401 32.92 3.77 3.20
N PHE A 402 31.65 3.88 3.58
CA PHE A 402 31.02 5.18 3.89
C PHE A 402 31.44 5.73 5.26
N LEU A 403 31.91 4.87 6.16
CA LEU A 403 32.34 5.28 7.51
C LEU A 403 33.63 6.11 7.46
N LYS A 404 33.68 7.14 8.31
CA LYS A 404 34.82 8.02 8.48
C LYS A 404 36.05 7.29 9.08
N ASN A 405 35.77 6.30 9.94
CA ASN A 405 36.82 5.49 10.61
C ASN A 405 36.21 4.19 11.14
N GLU A 406 37.01 3.32 11.75
CA GLU A 406 36.62 2.02 12.28
C GLU A 406 35.63 2.08 13.46
N ASN A 407 35.57 3.22 14.16
CA ASN A 407 34.62 3.40 15.27
C ASN A 407 33.20 3.75 14.79
N GLY A 408 33.01 3.96 13.47
CA GLY A 408 31.69 4.20 12.89
C GLY A 408 30.73 3.02 13.11
N VAL A 409 29.43 3.30 13.04
CA VAL A 409 28.34 2.35 13.29
C VAL A 409 27.62 2.01 12.00
N ILE A 410 27.34 0.74 11.77
CA ILE A 410 26.43 0.27 10.71
C ILE A 410 25.23 -0.42 11.36
N TYR A 411 24.05 0.08 11.07
CA TYR A 411 22.78 -0.53 11.50
C TYR A 411 21.97 -0.99 10.29
N ASP A 412 21.63 -2.27 10.24
CA ASP A 412 20.87 -2.86 9.15
C ASP A 412 19.42 -3.15 9.56
N VAL A 413 18.49 -2.33 9.09
CA VAL A 413 17.05 -2.46 9.42
C VAL A 413 16.42 -3.70 8.77
N LYS A 414 16.97 -4.13 7.62
CA LYS A 414 16.36 -5.16 6.77
C LYS A 414 17.03 -6.54 6.90
N GLY A 415 18.17 -6.62 7.59
CA GLY A 415 18.95 -7.85 7.68
C GLY A 415 19.48 -8.30 6.33
N MET A 416 19.92 -7.35 5.48
CA MET A 416 20.50 -7.62 4.16
C MET A 416 21.99 -7.90 4.21
N LEU A 417 22.69 -7.28 5.17
CA LEU A 417 24.15 -7.33 5.27
C LEU A 417 24.60 -8.51 6.12
N ASP A 418 25.83 -8.99 5.84
CA ASP A 418 26.48 -9.99 6.65
C ASP A 418 26.75 -9.49 8.07
N ARG A 419 26.65 -10.39 9.06
CA ARG A 419 26.78 -10.04 10.47
C ARG A 419 28.12 -9.40 10.83
N GLU A 420 29.19 -9.78 10.13
CA GLU A 420 30.55 -9.26 10.36
C GLU A 420 30.69 -7.79 9.92
N VAL A 421 29.80 -7.31 9.07
CA VAL A 421 29.83 -5.94 8.54
C VAL A 421 29.05 -4.96 9.44
N ILE A 422 28.09 -5.42 10.22
CA ILE A 422 27.16 -4.60 10.98
C ILE A 422 27.47 -4.54 12.46
N ASP A 423 27.00 -3.49 13.12
CA ASP A 423 27.07 -3.32 14.58
C ASP A 423 25.72 -3.65 15.25
N GLY A 424 24.62 -3.61 14.48
CA GLY A 424 23.30 -3.99 14.93
C GLY A 424 22.32 -4.15 13.79
N ARG A 425 21.25 -4.91 14.07
CA ARG A 425 20.10 -5.08 13.16
C ARG A 425 18.80 -5.33 13.95
N LEU A 426 17.64 -5.27 13.24
CA LEU A 426 16.37 -5.73 13.80
C LEU A 426 16.32 -7.24 13.89
#